data_dc246e7010acf22c52afb3a164dcb63f
#
_entry.id   dc246e7010acf22c52afb3a164dcb63f
#
_cell.length_a   1.000
_cell.length_b   1.000
_cell.length_c   1.000
_cell.angle_alpha   90.00
_cell.angle_beta   90.00
_cell.angle_gamma   90.00
#
_symmetry.space_group_name_H-M   'P 1'
#
loop_
_entity.id
_entity.type
_entity.pdbx_description
1 polymer ?
#
loop_
_entity_poly.entity_id
_entity_poly.type
_entity_poly.pdbx_seq_one_letter_code
_entity_poly.pdbx_strand_id
1 'polypeptide(L)'
;MPGLKDGLKDNKKILLLSVGLLVASIVGLSFMKGSTINTNNLINTDTMQFTKPESVLEKGIDYKVVLKTSVGDITIDLFENETPDTVNSFLFLIGQRYYEGVTFHRVIKNFVIQTGDPTGTGSGGPGYTIDDEITSRKYKPYTLGMANAGPDTNGSQFFITSGNIPQSAMSNLDGNYTIFGEVVEGFAVVDSIERVTTDSNDKPANNVTVESIQILEN
;
A
#
# COMPACT_ATOMS: atom_id res chain seq x y z
N MET A 1 35.36 13.95 -51.92
CA MET A 1 35.45 12.52 -51.59
C MET A 1 35.12 12.32 -50.17
N PRO A 2 34.44 11.26 -49.86
CA PRO A 2 33.28 11.29 -48.98
C PRO A 2 33.55 10.65 -47.63
N GLY A 3 32.63 10.84 -46.72
CA GLY A 3 32.14 9.83 -45.94
C GLY A 3 32.09 10.11 -44.48
N LEU A 4 31.33 9.81 -44.03
CA LEU A 4 30.23 8.98 -43.51
C LEU A 4 29.89 9.39 -42.10
N LYS A 5 28.68 9.79 -41.98
CA LYS A 5 27.96 9.95 -40.74
C LYS A 5 27.69 8.56 -40.17
N ASP A 6 27.80 8.37 -38.87
CA ASP A 6 26.99 7.37 -38.21
C ASP A 6 26.48 7.91 -36.88
N GLY A 7 25.19 7.97 -36.84
CA GLY A 7 24.43 8.46 -35.70
C GLY A 7 24.35 7.40 -34.60
N LEU A 8 24.64 7.82 -33.40
CA LEU A 8 24.29 7.07 -32.19
C LEU A 8 22.80 7.23 -31.94
N LYS A 9 22.06 6.17 -32.16
CA LYS A 9 20.68 6.05 -31.65
C LYS A 9 20.75 5.63 -30.21
N ASP A 10 20.28 6.51 -29.34
CA ASP A 10 19.96 6.20 -27.96
C ASP A 10 18.87 5.14 -27.91
N ASN A 11 19.26 3.91 -27.61
CA ASN A 11 18.33 2.87 -27.18
C ASN A 11 18.21 2.90 -25.66
N LYS A 12 17.26 3.66 -25.15
CA LYS A 12 16.74 3.44 -23.81
C LYS A 12 16.03 2.08 -23.80
N LYS A 13 16.73 1.06 -23.33
CA LYS A 13 16.13 -0.23 -23.03
C LYS A 13 15.27 -0.06 -21.78
N ILE A 14 13.97 -0.06 -21.99
CA ILE A 14 13.01 -0.30 -20.93
C ILE A 14 13.22 -1.75 -20.49
N LEU A 15 13.85 -1.93 -19.35
CA LEU A 15 13.98 -3.24 -18.72
C LEU A 15 12.69 -3.53 -17.96
N LEU A 16 11.76 -4.17 -18.63
CA LEU A 16 10.63 -4.83 -17.98
C LEU A 16 11.19 -6.06 -17.27
N LEU A 17 11.46 -5.94 -15.98
CA LEU A 17 11.67 -7.08 -15.10
C LEU A 17 10.33 -7.80 -14.91
N SER A 18 10.11 -8.79 -15.77
CA SER A 18 9.13 -9.84 -15.52
C SER A 18 9.66 -10.69 -14.37
N VAL A 19 9.10 -10.53 -13.17
CA VAL A 19 9.28 -11.48 -12.08
C VAL A 19 8.67 -12.80 -12.56
N GLY A 20 9.56 -13.69 -13.00
CA GLY A 20 9.20 -15.00 -13.50
C GLY A 20 8.67 -15.87 -12.37
N LEU A 21 7.42 -16.24 -12.53
CA LEU A 21 6.76 -17.28 -11.78
C LEU A 21 7.53 -18.59 -11.95
N LEU A 22 8.20 -19.07 -10.92
CA LEU A 22 8.67 -20.44 -10.86
C LEU A 22 7.72 -21.25 -9.98
N VAL A 23 6.59 -21.63 -10.55
CA VAL A 23 5.77 -22.72 -10.02
C VAL A 23 6.15 -23.97 -10.79
N ALA A 24 6.88 -24.86 -10.13
CA ALA A 24 7.21 -26.16 -10.67
C ALA A 24 5.95 -27.00 -10.85
N SER A 25 5.67 -27.34 -12.09
CA SER A 25 4.62 -28.21 -12.54
C SER A 25 4.88 -29.66 -12.18
N ILE A 26 3.91 -30.32 -11.61
CA ILE A 26 3.61 -31.75 -11.86
C ILE A 26 2.09 -31.87 -11.90
N VAL A 27 1.50 -31.89 -13.07
CA VAL A 27 0.23 -32.60 -13.30
C VAL A 27 0.18 -33.04 -14.75
N GLY A 28 -0.09 -34.33 -14.90
CA GLY A 28 -0.17 -35.02 -16.17
C GLY A 28 -1.27 -34.51 -17.08
N LEU A 29 -1.01 -34.65 -18.38
CA LEU A 29 -1.96 -34.45 -19.46
C LEU A 29 -3.18 -35.35 -19.28
N SER A 30 -4.34 -34.75 -19.09
CA SER A 30 -5.62 -35.34 -19.45
C SER A 30 -6.40 -34.33 -20.27
N PHE A 31 -6.60 -34.66 -21.53
CA PHE A 31 -7.50 -33.95 -22.44
C PHE A 31 -8.93 -34.02 -21.91
N MET A 32 -9.49 -32.89 -21.47
CA MET A 32 -10.94 -32.74 -21.33
C MET A 32 -11.41 -31.43 -22.03
N LYS A 33 -12.46 -31.64 -22.81
CA LYS A 33 -13.19 -30.67 -23.61
C LYS A 33 -13.56 -29.41 -22.83
N GLY A 34 -13.33 -28.26 -23.50
CA GLY A 34 -14.09 -27.02 -23.46
C GLY A 34 -14.83 -26.68 -22.16
N SER A 35 -14.13 -26.07 -21.20
CA SER A 35 -14.72 -25.16 -20.23
C SER A 35 -14.05 -23.80 -20.42
N THR A 36 -14.84 -22.82 -20.79
CA THR A 36 -14.46 -21.41 -20.75
C THR A 36 -14.03 -21.10 -19.33
N ILE A 37 -12.72 -20.94 -19.12
CA ILE A 37 -12.19 -20.45 -17.83
C ILE A 37 -12.67 -18.99 -17.73
N ASN A 38 -13.63 -18.78 -16.84
CA ASN A 38 -14.06 -17.45 -16.46
C ASN A 38 -12.93 -16.83 -15.62
N THR A 39 -12.13 -15.98 -16.24
CA THR A 39 -10.95 -15.32 -15.63
C THR A 39 -11.32 -14.19 -14.67
N ASN A 40 -12.50 -14.21 -14.10
CA ASN A 40 -12.87 -13.41 -12.95
C ASN A 40 -12.55 -14.18 -11.65
N ASN A 41 -11.32 -14.69 -11.50
CA ASN A 41 -10.80 -15.00 -10.19
C ASN A 41 -10.52 -13.67 -9.49
N LEU A 42 -11.51 -13.17 -8.76
CA LEU A 42 -11.29 -12.24 -7.66
C LEU A 42 -10.21 -12.87 -6.79
N ILE A 43 -9.06 -12.23 -6.70
CA ILE A 43 -8.03 -12.63 -5.74
C ILE A 43 -8.71 -12.48 -4.38
N ASN A 44 -8.95 -13.61 -3.70
CA ASN A 44 -9.50 -13.58 -2.35
C ASN A 44 -8.34 -13.22 -1.40
N THR A 45 -8.19 -11.94 -1.11
CA THR A 45 -7.16 -11.43 -0.20
C THR A 45 -7.41 -11.83 1.25
N ASP A 46 -8.62 -12.25 1.60
CA ASP A 46 -8.99 -12.68 2.96
C ASP A 46 -8.19 -13.92 3.45
N THR A 47 -7.55 -14.64 2.52
CA THR A 47 -6.78 -15.85 2.82
C THR A 47 -5.27 -15.66 2.71
N MET A 48 -4.78 -14.48 2.30
CA MET A 48 -3.35 -14.23 2.20
C MET A 48 -2.74 -14.08 3.60
N GLN A 49 -2.01 -15.11 4.03
CA GLN A 49 -1.31 -15.14 5.30
C GLN A 49 0.16 -15.47 5.07
N PHE A 50 1.03 -14.68 5.67
CA PHE A 50 2.48 -14.82 5.58
C PHE A 50 3.05 -15.00 6.98
N THR A 51 4.23 -15.59 7.09
CA THR A 51 4.93 -15.74 8.39
C THR A 51 5.84 -14.56 8.71
N LYS A 52 6.28 -13.84 7.69
CA LYS A 52 7.13 -12.65 7.75
C LYS A 52 7.21 -12.00 6.37
N PRO A 53 7.58 -10.71 6.26
CA PRO A 53 7.91 -10.11 4.98
C PRO A 53 9.24 -10.66 4.45
N GLU A 54 9.36 -10.79 3.13
CA GLU A 54 10.65 -10.97 2.47
C GLU A 54 11.36 -9.61 2.35
N SER A 55 12.68 -9.63 2.25
CA SER A 55 13.46 -8.41 2.03
C SER A 55 13.34 -7.98 0.57
N VAL A 56 12.67 -6.88 0.33
CA VAL A 56 12.45 -6.29 -0.99
C VAL A 56 13.02 -4.87 -1.10
N LEU A 57 13.38 -4.25 0.02
CA LEU A 57 13.92 -2.91 0.07
C LEU A 57 15.37 -2.90 -0.45
N GLU A 58 15.63 -2.08 -1.46
CA GLU A 58 16.97 -1.90 -2.01
C GLU A 58 17.63 -0.64 -1.45
N LYS A 59 18.90 -0.75 -1.12
CA LYS A 59 19.63 0.35 -0.50
C LYS A 59 19.89 1.49 -1.49
N GLY A 60 19.52 2.70 -1.10
CA GLY A 60 19.80 3.93 -1.88
C GLY A 60 18.75 4.21 -2.96
N ILE A 61 17.67 3.47 -2.97
CA ILE A 61 16.49 3.77 -3.78
C ILE A 61 15.54 4.64 -2.93
N ASP A 62 14.97 5.68 -3.56
CA ASP A 62 13.92 6.53 -3.00
C ASP A 62 12.57 5.96 -3.48
N TYR A 63 11.71 5.59 -2.54
CA TYR A 63 10.45 4.92 -2.84
C TYR A 63 9.25 5.84 -2.69
N LYS A 64 8.45 5.89 -3.75
CA LYS A 64 7.11 6.44 -3.74
C LYS A 64 6.10 5.39 -4.14
N VAL A 65 4.87 5.55 -3.73
CA VAL A 65 3.77 4.71 -4.19
C VAL A 65 2.61 5.55 -4.70
N VAL A 66 1.91 5.04 -5.71
CA VAL A 66 0.62 5.56 -6.15
C VAL A 66 -0.46 4.62 -5.66
N LEU A 67 -1.19 5.03 -4.64
CA LEU A 67 -2.38 4.35 -4.12
C LEU A 67 -3.57 4.72 -5.01
N LYS A 68 -3.95 3.80 -5.89
CA LYS A 68 -5.11 3.96 -6.77
C LYS A 68 -6.36 3.54 -6.02
N THR A 69 -7.30 4.46 -5.91
CA THR A 69 -8.57 4.21 -5.22
C THR A 69 -9.75 4.38 -6.16
N SER A 70 -10.90 3.85 -5.78
CA SER A 70 -12.16 4.01 -6.54
C SER A 70 -12.63 5.47 -6.69
N VAL A 71 -11.96 6.43 -6.02
CA VAL A 71 -12.30 7.87 -6.07
C VAL A 71 -11.13 8.75 -6.49
N GLY A 72 -10.00 8.15 -6.89
CA GLY A 72 -8.82 8.84 -7.41
C GLY A 72 -7.50 8.32 -6.85
N ASP A 73 -6.41 8.89 -7.31
CA ASP A 73 -5.05 8.47 -6.99
C ASP A 73 -4.44 9.35 -5.89
N ILE A 74 -3.66 8.73 -5.00
CA ILE A 74 -2.90 9.39 -3.94
C ILE A 74 -1.45 8.97 -4.09
N THR A 75 -0.53 9.93 -4.30
CA THR A 75 0.92 9.66 -4.33
C THR A 75 1.50 9.90 -2.95
N ILE A 76 2.24 8.91 -2.46
CA ILE A 76 2.83 8.89 -1.13
C ILE A 76 4.34 8.71 -1.26
N ASP A 77 5.10 9.55 -0.59
CA ASP A 77 6.55 9.45 -0.40
C ASP A 77 6.83 8.61 0.84
N LEU A 78 7.66 7.57 0.74
CA LEU A 78 7.96 6.66 1.84
C LEU A 78 9.25 7.06 2.55
N PHE A 79 9.38 6.69 3.82
CA PHE A 79 10.54 7.05 4.65
C PHE A 79 11.43 5.82 4.94
N GLU A 80 11.87 5.14 3.87
CA GLU A 80 12.64 3.89 3.91
C GLU A 80 13.94 3.98 4.69
N ASN A 81 14.53 5.18 4.80
CA ASN A 81 15.76 5.39 5.56
C ASN A 81 15.52 5.54 7.07
N GLU A 82 14.29 5.87 7.48
CA GLU A 82 13.92 6.12 8.87
C GLU A 82 13.12 4.97 9.47
N THR A 83 12.32 4.29 8.64
CA THR A 83 11.45 3.19 9.04
C THR A 83 11.58 2.03 8.05
N PRO A 84 12.80 1.45 7.89
CA PRO A 84 13.10 0.47 6.86
C PRO A 84 12.29 -0.83 6.97
N ASP A 85 12.02 -1.33 8.18
CA ASP A 85 11.27 -2.58 8.35
C ASP A 85 9.80 -2.40 7.99
N THR A 86 9.22 -1.26 8.35
CA THR A 86 7.85 -0.90 8.00
C THR A 86 7.69 -0.71 6.49
N VAL A 87 8.58 0.07 5.87
CA VAL A 87 8.56 0.28 4.42
C VAL A 87 8.79 -1.03 3.67
N ASN A 88 9.74 -1.87 4.13
CA ASN A 88 9.97 -3.19 3.53
C ASN A 88 8.72 -4.07 3.60
N SER A 89 8.05 -4.13 4.75
CA SER A 89 6.82 -4.90 4.92
C SER A 89 5.70 -4.39 4.00
N PHE A 90 5.56 -3.06 3.90
CA PHE A 90 4.56 -2.44 3.04
C PHE A 90 4.81 -2.73 1.56
N LEU A 91 6.05 -2.56 1.07
CA LEU A 91 6.45 -2.87 -0.30
C LEU A 91 6.29 -4.37 -0.62
N PHE A 92 6.67 -5.26 0.31
CA PHE A 92 6.45 -6.69 0.17
C PHE A 92 4.97 -7.01 -0.06
N LEU A 93 4.07 -6.49 0.79
CA LEU A 93 2.62 -6.71 0.67
C LEU A 93 2.05 -6.11 -0.64
N ILE A 94 2.57 -4.97 -1.11
CA ILE A 94 2.21 -4.43 -2.43
C ILE A 94 2.61 -5.41 -3.53
N GLY A 95 3.82 -5.96 -3.50
CA GLY A 95 4.30 -6.95 -4.46
C GLY A 95 3.44 -8.23 -4.49
N GLN A 96 2.85 -8.59 -3.35
CA GLN A 96 1.90 -9.71 -3.25
C GLN A 96 0.46 -9.33 -3.66
N ARG A 97 0.21 -8.10 -4.10
CA ARG A 97 -1.13 -7.57 -4.44
C ARG A 97 -2.12 -7.63 -3.26
N TYR A 98 -1.58 -7.64 -2.03
CA TYR A 98 -2.35 -7.83 -0.79
C TYR A 98 -3.43 -6.78 -0.57
N TYR A 99 -3.19 -5.54 -1.02
CA TYR A 99 -4.09 -4.42 -0.82
C TYR A 99 -5.17 -4.26 -1.90
N GLU A 100 -5.14 -5.07 -2.97
CA GLU A 100 -6.11 -4.95 -4.06
C GLU A 100 -7.53 -5.37 -3.60
N GLY A 101 -8.49 -4.49 -3.82
CA GLY A 101 -9.87 -4.69 -3.39
C GLY A 101 -10.13 -4.38 -1.91
N VAL A 102 -9.11 -4.04 -1.13
CA VAL A 102 -9.24 -3.71 0.29
C VAL A 102 -9.96 -2.37 0.45
N THR A 103 -10.86 -2.27 1.42
CA THR A 103 -11.66 -1.07 1.66
C THR A 103 -11.05 -0.15 2.70
N PHE A 104 -11.38 1.13 2.62
CA PHE A 104 -11.25 2.02 3.77
C PHE A 104 -12.36 1.66 4.76
N HIS A 105 -12.03 0.81 5.71
CA HIS A 105 -13.00 0.24 6.65
C HIS A 105 -13.34 1.16 7.82
N ARG A 106 -12.54 2.23 8.03
CA ARG A 106 -12.76 3.24 9.08
C ARG A 106 -12.37 4.63 8.59
N VAL A 107 -13.29 5.57 8.67
CA VAL A 107 -13.09 6.96 8.26
C VAL A 107 -13.64 7.88 9.34
N ILE A 108 -12.77 8.68 9.95
CA ILE A 108 -13.14 9.63 10.99
C ILE A 108 -12.81 11.04 10.52
N LYS A 109 -13.83 11.84 10.39
CA LYS A 109 -13.71 13.23 9.95
C LYS A 109 -12.80 14.04 10.86
N ASN A 110 -11.90 14.84 10.27
CA ASN A 110 -10.86 15.62 10.94
C ASN A 110 -9.90 14.77 11.78
N PHE A 111 -9.74 13.49 11.43
CA PHE A 111 -8.79 12.61 12.12
C PHE A 111 -8.02 11.74 11.13
N VAL A 112 -8.57 10.59 10.72
CA VAL A 112 -7.87 9.66 9.84
C VAL A 112 -8.81 8.96 8.86
N ILE A 113 -8.25 8.50 7.73
CA ILE A 113 -8.82 7.49 6.86
C ILE A 113 -7.95 6.23 6.96
N GLN A 114 -8.53 5.10 7.31
CA GLN A 114 -7.82 3.85 7.64
C GLN A 114 -8.23 2.71 6.70
N THR A 115 -7.24 1.94 6.25
CA THR A 115 -7.38 0.81 5.33
C THR A 115 -6.34 -0.27 5.65
N GLY A 116 -6.12 -1.23 4.74
CA GLY A 116 -5.08 -2.25 4.85
C GLY A 116 -5.53 -3.54 5.55
N ASP A 117 -6.80 -3.64 5.92
CA ASP A 117 -7.41 -4.89 6.39
C ASP A 117 -8.19 -5.57 5.26
N PRO A 118 -7.74 -6.71 4.73
CA PRO A 118 -8.43 -7.41 3.64
C PRO A 118 -9.81 -7.92 4.04
N THR A 119 -10.07 -8.13 5.33
CA THR A 119 -11.39 -8.55 5.83
C THR A 119 -12.37 -7.40 5.98
N GLY A 120 -11.88 -6.15 6.01
CA GLY A 120 -12.69 -4.95 6.19
C GLY A 120 -13.39 -4.85 7.55
N THR A 121 -12.92 -5.61 8.55
CA THR A 121 -13.49 -5.66 9.93
C THR A 121 -12.73 -4.80 10.93
N GLY A 122 -11.52 -4.37 10.58
CA GLY A 122 -10.57 -3.72 11.47
C GLY A 122 -9.69 -4.68 12.28
N SER A 123 -9.86 -6.01 12.09
CA SER A 123 -9.15 -7.04 12.85
C SER A 123 -8.26 -7.93 11.97
N GLY A 124 -8.34 -7.80 10.65
CA GLY A 124 -7.54 -8.57 9.70
C GLY A 124 -6.10 -8.07 9.59
N GLY A 125 -5.22 -8.95 9.13
CA GLY A 125 -3.80 -8.64 8.95
C GLY A 125 -3.06 -9.72 8.16
N PRO A 126 -1.76 -9.55 7.92
CA PRO A 126 -0.98 -10.37 7.00
C PRO A 126 -0.51 -11.71 7.59
N GLY A 127 -0.84 -12.02 8.85
CA GLY A 127 -0.41 -13.23 9.56
C GLY A 127 0.87 -13.06 10.38
N TYR A 128 1.48 -11.88 10.35
CA TYR A 128 2.65 -11.52 11.15
C TYR A 128 2.49 -10.08 11.69
N THR A 129 3.33 -9.74 12.66
CA THR A 129 3.51 -8.36 13.13
C THR A 129 4.98 -7.96 13.00
N ILE A 130 5.21 -6.65 12.94
CA ILE A 130 6.52 -6.02 13.01
C ILE A 130 6.54 -5.00 14.15
N ASP A 131 7.73 -4.75 14.68
CA ASP A 131 7.94 -3.81 15.78
C ASP A 131 7.65 -2.36 15.35
N ASP A 132 7.41 -1.50 16.32
CA ASP A 132 7.27 -0.07 16.08
C ASP A 132 8.63 0.57 15.73
N GLU A 133 8.66 1.40 14.70
CA GLU A 133 9.82 2.22 14.34
C GLU A 133 9.51 3.68 14.67
N ILE A 134 9.60 4.04 15.95
CA ILE A 134 9.31 5.40 16.42
C ILE A 134 10.49 6.32 16.15
N THR A 135 10.27 7.34 15.34
CA THR A 135 11.28 8.33 14.95
C THR A 135 11.06 9.68 15.66
N SER A 136 11.91 10.66 15.35
CA SER A 136 11.70 12.04 15.82
C SER A 136 10.62 12.80 15.05
N ARG A 137 10.09 12.23 13.96
CA ARG A 137 9.01 12.83 13.17
C ARG A 137 7.77 13.05 14.01
N LYS A 138 7.03 14.09 13.63
CA LYS A 138 5.74 14.44 14.25
C LYS A 138 4.64 14.30 13.22
N TYR A 139 3.48 13.87 13.69
CA TYR A 139 2.31 13.84 12.83
C TYR A 139 1.95 15.26 12.37
N LYS A 140 1.57 15.36 11.13
CA LYS A 140 1.04 16.56 10.47
C LYS A 140 -0.11 16.14 9.55
N PRO A 141 -0.87 17.07 8.97
CA PRO A 141 -1.84 16.72 7.93
C PRO A 141 -1.21 15.87 6.83
N TYR A 142 -1.97 14.87 6.37
CA TYR A 142 -1.58 13.96 5.27
C TYR A 142 -0.37 13.06 5.55
N THR A 143 -0.10 12.76 6.82
CA THR A 143 0.94 11.81 7.23
C THR A 143 0.43 10.38 7.16
N LEU A 144 1.27 9.47 6.64
CA LEU A 144 1.02 8.03 6.61
C LEU A 144 1.56 7.37 7.88
N GLY A 145 0.72 6.65 8.59
CA GLY A 145 1.08 5.94 9.82
C GLY A 145 0.56 4.51 9.86
N MET A 146 1.29 3.62 10.54
CA MET A 146 0.81 2.25 10.81
C MET A 146 -0.28 2.24 11.87
N ALA A 147 -1.33 1.47 11.63
CA ALA A 147 -2.32 1.17 12.65
C ALA A 147 -1.89 -0.10 13.42
N ASN A 148 -1.98 -0.05 14.75
CA ASN A 148 -1.62 -1.15 15.62
C ASN A 148 -2.66 -1.37 16.72
N ALA A 149 -2.57 -2.48 17.46
CA ALA A 149 -3.39 -2.84 18.60
C ALA A 149 -2.64 -2.70 19.96
N GLY A 150 -1.58 -1.92 19.97
CA GLY A 150 -0.64 -1.70 21.05
C GLY A 150 0.81 -1.78 20.55
N PRO A 151 1.81 -1.56 21.38
CA PRO A 151 3.21 -1.57 20.99
C PRO A 151 3.60 -2.86 20.23
N ASP A 152 4.38 -2.73 19.16
CA ASP A 152 4.99 -3.83 18.38
C ASP A 152 3.95 -4.80 17.76
N THR A 153 2.79 -4.26 17.36
CA THR A 153 1.72 -5.05 16.72
C THR A 153 1.33 -4.53 15.34
N ASN A 154 2.23 -3.83 14.64
CA ASN A 154 1.99 -3.38 13.29
C ASN A 154 1.84 -4.57 12.34
N GLY A 155 0.75 -4.61 11.58
CA GLY A 155 0.50 -5.64 10.56
C GLY A 155 0.51 -5.05 9.14
N SER A 156 -0.67 -5.04 8.52
CA SER A 156 -0.88 -4.46 7.20
C SER A 156 -1.72 -3.18 7.21
N GLN A 157 -2.40 -2.89 8.33
CA GLN A 157 -3.29 -1.74 8.41
C GLN A 157 -2.51 -0.44 8.54
N PHE A 158 -2.93 0.56 7.79
CA PHE A 158 -2.36 1.90 7.84
C PHE A 158 -3.43 2.97 7.73
N PHE A 159 -3.08 4.18 8.12
CA PHE A 159 -3.96 5.33 8.01
C PHE A 159 -3.24 6.54 7.42
N ILE A 160 -4.02 7.43 6.82
CA ILE A 160 -3.56 8.76 6.42
C ILE A 160 -4.30 9.77 7.29
N THR A 161 -3.57 10.71 7.89
CA THR A 161 -4.18 11.78 8.68
C THR A 161 -4.93 12.76 7.80
N SER A 162 -6.05 13.27 8.30
CA SER A 162 -6.86 14.30 7.65
C SER A 162 -6.06 15.59 7.38
N GLY A 163 -6.44 16.30 6.32
CA GLY A 163 -5.95 17.66 6.06
C GLY A 163 -6.32 18.69 7.15
N ASN A 164 -7.36 18.40 7.94
CA ASN A 164 -7.87 19.25 9.01
C ASN A 164 -7.72 18.64 10.40
N ILE A 165 -6.78 17.69 10.57
CA ILE A 165 -6.53 17.05 11.86
C ILE A 165 -6.11 18.09 12.91
N PRO A 166 -6.76 18.16 14.10
CA PRO A 166 -6.38 19.12 15.13
C PRO A 166 -5.06 18.74 15.82
N GLN A 167 -4.32 19.75 16.29
CA GLN A 167 -3.03 19.57 16.97
C GLN A 167 -3.10 18.58 18.14
N SER A 168 -4.18 18.59 18.92
CA SER A 168 -4.37 17.69 20.05
C SER A 168 -4.44 16.22 19.60
N ALA A 169 -5.08 15.94 18.47
CA ALA A 169 -5.15 14.58 17.91
C ALA A 169 -3.80 14.13 17.37
N MET A 170 -3.05 15.01 16.68
CA MET A 170 -1.69 14.72 16.22
C MET A 170 -0.76 14.40 17.39
N SER A 171 -0.83 15.18 18.48
CA SER A 171 -0.03 14.95 19.67
C SER A 171 -0.32 13.61 20.35
N ASN A 172 -1.54 13.07 20.21
CA ASN A 172 -1.88 11.74 20.72
C ASN A 172 -1.36 10.60 19.84
N LEU A 173 -1.09 10.88 18.56
CA LEU A 173 -0.46 9.92 17.65
C LEU A 173 1.05 9.89 17.79
N ASP A 174 1.66 11.03 18.13
CA ASP A 174 3.10 11.19 18.26
C ASP A 174 3.72 10.20 19.27
N GLY A 175 4.71 9.43 18.80
CA GLY A 175 5.44 8.48 19.62
C GLY A 175 4.69 7.18 19.94
N ASN A 176 3.46 7.01 19.44
CA ASN A 176 2.64 5.82 19.65
C ASN A 176 2.40 5.01 18.37
N TYR A 177 2.63 5.63 17.20
CA TYR A 177 2.41 5.00 15.91
C TYR A 177 3.56 5.33 14.97
N THR A 178 4.06 4.31 14.26
CA THR A 178 5.13 4.48 13.26
C THR A 178 4.69 5.39 12.12
N ILE A 179 5.42 6.47 11.89
CA ILE A 179 5.26 7.33 10.72
C ILE A 179 6.19 6.79 9.62
N PHE A 180 5.66 6.35 8.48
CA PHE A 180 6.48 5.75 7.43
C PHE A 180 6.32 6.38 6.04
N GLY A 181 5.60 7.50 5.94
CA GLY A 181 5.45 8.25 4.71
C GLY A 181 4.58 9.49 4.85
N GLU A 182 4.43 10.20 3.75
CA GLU A 182 3.54 11.35 3.63
C GLU A 182 2.95 11.47 2.22
N VAL A 183 1.74 11.96 2.12
CA VAL A 183 1.11 12.28 0.84
C VAL A 183 1.83 13.45 0.20
N VAL A 184 2.22 13.32 -1.07
CA VAL A 184 2.85 14.36 -1.88
C VAL A 184 1.96 14.86 -3.01
N GLU A 185 1.00 14.01 -3.47
CA GLU A 185 -0.03 14.38 -4.44
C GLU A 185 -1.35 13.68 -4.11
N GLY A 186 -2.47 14.23 -4.59
CA GLY A 186 -3.78 13.63 -4.35
C GLY A 186 -4.44 14.04 -3.03
N PHE A 187 -4.04 15.16 -2.41
CA PHE A 187 -4.64 15.72 -1.19
C PHE A 187 -6.17 15.82 -1.27
N ALA A 188 -6.69 16.26 -2.41
CA ALA A 188 -8.14 16.38 -2.63
C ALA A 188 -8.84 15.02 -2.62
N VAL A 189 -8.16 13.93 -2.96
CA VAL A 189 -8.69 12.56 -2.90
C VAL A 189 -8.79 12.13 -1.44
N VAL A 190 -7.75 12.36 -0.62
CA VAL A 190 -7.80 12.13 0.84
C VAL A 190 -8.97 12.86 1.46
N ASP A 191 -9.13 14.15 1.16
CA ASP A 191 -10.24 14.98 1.64
C ASP A 191 -11.61 14.48 1.15
N SER A 192 -11.66 13.89 -0.04
CA SER A 192 -12.88 13.31 -0.61
C SER A 192 -13.30 12.04 0.13
N ILE A 193 -12.33 11.17 0.45
CA ILE A 193 -12.54 9.96 1.25
C ILE A 193 -12.99 10.34 2.66
N GLU A 194 -12.37 11.33 3.28
CA GLU A 194 -12.73 11.80 4.63
C GLU A 194 -14.20 12.28 4.72
N ARG A 195 -14.74 12.81 3.62
CA ARG A 195 -16.11 13.37 3.58
C ARG A 195 -17.21 12.36 3.27
N VAL A 196 -16.90 11.09 3.07
CA VAL A 196 -17.94 10.09 2.84
C VAL A 196 -18.86 9.95 4.06
N THR A 197 -20.10 9.60 3.82
CA THR A 197 -21.04 9.27 4.91
C THR A 197 -20.60 7.96 5.57
N THR A 198 -20.52 7.95 6.90
CA THR A 198 -20.18 6.77 7.70
C THR A 198 -21.35 6.36 8.60
N ASP A 199 -21.34 5.12 9.03
CA ASP A 199 -22.23 4.61 10.09
C ASP A 199 -21.71 4.95 11.50
N SER A 200 -22.37 4.43 12.54
CA SER A 200 -22.01 4.64 13.94
C SER A 200 -20.68 4.01 14.37
N ASN A 201 -20.07 3.19 13.49
CA ASN A 201 -18.78 2.54 13.72
C ASN A 201 -17.69 3.15 12.83
N ASP A 202 -17.90 4.36 12.31
CA ASP A 202 -17.01 5.08 11.42
C ASP A 202 -16.78 4.36 10.05
N LYS A 203 -17.61 3.38 9.69
CA LYS A 203 -17.49 2.63 8.44
C LYS A 203 -18.21 3.37 7.31
N PRO A 204 -17.57 3.60 6.14
CA PRO A 204 -18.22 4.21 4.99
C PRO A 204 -19.49 3.45 4.55
N ALA A 205 -20.58 4.19 4.37
CA ALA A 205 -21.86 3.64 3.88
C ALA A 205 -21.74 3.09 2.45
N ASN A 206 -20.90 3.72 1.62
CA ASN A 206 -20.49 3.22 0.31
C ASN A 206 -19.00 2.94 0.37
N ASN A 207 -18.60 1.73 0.01
CA ASN A 207 -17.20 1.34 0.07
C ASN A 207 -16.34 2.23 -0.84
N VAL A 208 -15.25 2.75 -0.27
CA VAL A 208 -14.11 3.25 -1.01
C VAL A 208 -13.05 2.16 -0.98
N THR A 209 -12.55 1.75 -2.15
CA THR A 209 -11.62 0.63 -2.28
C THR A 209 -10.26 1.06 -2.79
N VAL A 210 -9.23 0.36 -2.36
CA VAL A 210 -7.92 0.36 -2.98
C VAL A 210 -8.00 -0.54 -4.20
N GLU A 211 -7.85 0.00 -5.40
CA GLU A 211 -7.88 -0.77 -6.65
C GLU A 211 -6.53 -1.44 -6.90
N SER A 212 -5.44 -0.71 -6.68
CA SER A 212 -4.07 -1.20 -6.73
C SER A 212 -3.11 -0.21 -6.07
N ILE A 213 -1.89 -0.66 -5.76
CA ILE A 213 -0.79 0.23 -5.37
C ILE A 213 0.36 0.00 -6.34
N GLN A 214 0.87 1.08 -6.93
CA GLN A 214 2.00 1.06 -7.86
C GLN A 214 3.24 1.62 -7.16
N ILE A 215 4.35 0.88 -7.18
CA ILE A 215 5.65 1.34 -6.66
C ILE A 215 6.33 2.18 -7.72
N LEU A 216 6.89 3.32 -7.32
CA LEU A 216 7.77 4.18 -8.10
C LEU A 216 9.15 4.20 -7.42
N GLU A 217 10.19 3.93 -8.18
CA GLU A 217 11.59 3.92 -7.74
C GLU A 217 12.33 5.07 -8.43
N ASN A 218 13.05 5.90 -7.68
CA ASN A 218 13.81 7.04 -8.19
C ASN A 218 15.31 6.96 -7.87
#